data_d7a4027fbf15d11b38f7fe811d747352
#
_entry.id   d7a4027fbf15d11b38f7fe811d747352
#
_cell.length_a   1.000
_cell.length_b   1.000
_cell.length_c   1.000
_cell.angle_alpha   90.00
_cell.angle_beta   90.00
_cell.angle_gamma   90.00
#
_symmetry.space_group_name_H-M   'P 1'
#
loop_
_entity.id
_entity.type
_entity.pdbx_description
1 polymer ?
#
loop_
_entity_poly.entity_id
_entity_poly.type
_entity_poly.pdbx_seq_one_letter_code
_entity_poly.pdbx_strand_id
1 'polypeptide(L)'
;MGKIEIRNLLVSECYTNCYLCKNKETGEGFIVDPGENELKISVNVSKMEMKPVAIILTHGHYDHIGAVNALKERYGIKVYVSEAEKELIGDKKMNLSSYFDSPMTIEADEFLKDGQKITLAGINMTFIATPGHTPGSGCYYLEDNEILFSGDTLFHGSRGRTDFPGGSESEIMKSIREKLLKKLPDETAVLPGHNDSTTIGTEKVYY
;
A
#
# COMPACT_ATOMS: atom_id res chain seq x y z
N MET A 1 -10.06 20.51 -10.46
CA MET A 1 -10.35 19.06 -10.33
C MET A 1 -9.04 18.30 -10.45
N GLY A 2 -8.67 17.47 -9.47
CA GLY A 2 -7.38 16.80 -9.44
C GLY A 2 -7.19 15.85 -10.64
N LYS A 3 -5.93 15.68 -11.05
CA LYS A 3 -5.53 14.79 -12.16
C LYS A 3 -5.76 13.31 -11.88
N ILE A 4 -6.04 12.94 -10.63
CA ILE A 4 -6.14 11.57 -10.16
C ILE A 4 -7.60 11.18 -9.91
N GLU A 5 -7.97 9.97 -10.30
CA GLU A 5 -9.17 9.25 -9.90
C GLU A 5 -8.76 8.06 -9.06
N ILE A 6 -9.31 7.93 -7.84
CA ILE A 6 -9.03 6.81 -6.95
C ILE A 6 -10.33 6.05 -6.70
N ARG A 7 -10.25 4.73 -6.79
CA ARG A 7 -11.32 3.81 -6.42
C ARG A 7 -10.79 2.84 -5.37
N ASN A 8 -11.47 2.79 -4.23
CA ASN A 8 -11.23 1.78 -3.20
C ASN A 8 -12.07 0.53 -3.47
N LEU A 9 -11.45 -0.63 -3.31
CA LEU A 9 -12.08 -1.94 -3.40
C LEU A 9 -11.73 -2.72 -2.14
N LEU A 10 -12.72 -3.14 -1.38
CA LEU A 10 -12.49 -4.11 -0.30
C LEU A 10 -12.22 -5.48 -0.91
N VAL A 11 -11.06 -6.03 -0.66
CA VAL A 11 -10.61 -7.34 -1.13
C VAL A 11 -10.20 -8.20 0.07
N SER A 12 -10.05 -9.53 -0.14
CA SER A 12 -9.73 -10.49 0.92
C SER A 12 -10.79 -10.64 2.03
N GLU A 13 -10.67 -11.71 2.82
CA GLU A 13 -11.48 -11.95 4.02
C GLU A 13 -11.18 -10.95 5.14
N CYS A 14 -10.00 -10.32 5.07
CA CYS A 14 -9.56 -9.29 6.02
C CYS A 14 -10.12 -7.88 5.69
N TYR A 15 -10.93 -7.76 4.63
CA TYR A 15 -11.45 -6.46 4.16
C TYR A 15 -10.35 -5.44 3.84
N THR A 16 -9.27 -5.91 3.23
CA THR A 16 -8.14 -5.05 2.82
C THR A 16 -8.58 -4.05 1.75
N ASN A 17 -8.17 -2.81 1.91
CA ASN A 17 -8.37 -1.73 0.96
C ASN A 17 -7.36 -1.85 -0.19
N CYS A 18 -7.82 -2.30 -1.36
CA CYS A 18 -7.06 -2.21 -2.60
C CYS A 18 -7.44 -0.93 -3.34
N TYR A 19 -6.46 -0.08 -3.67
CA TYR A 19 -6.75 1.16 -4.38
C TYR A 19 -6.33 1.09 -5.84
N LEU A 20 -7.26 1.47 -6.74
CA LEU A 20 -7.00 1.73 -8.15
C LEU A 20 -6.80 3.23 -8.32
N CYS A 21 -5.62 3.64 -8.76
CA CYS A 21 -5.25 5.04 -8.90
C CYS A 21 -4.97 5.37 -10.37
N LYS A 22 -5.86 6.13 -11.03
CA LYS A 22 -5.78 6.48 -12.45
C LYS A 22 -5.43 7.93 -12.64
N ASN A 23 -4.47 8.21 -13.53
CA ASN A 23 -4.26 9.54 -14.08
C ASN A 23 -5.32 9.78 -15.16
N LYS A 24 -6.19 10.78 -14.96
CA LYS A 24 -7.29 11.12 -15.86
C LYS A 24 -6.83 11.66 -17.22
N GLU A 25 -5.62 12.22 -17.29
CA GLU A 25 -5.08 12.82 -18.52
C GLU A 25 -4.52 11.73 -19.46
N THR A 26 -3.88 10.70 -18.90
CA THR A 26 -3.22 9.64 -19.69
C THR A 26 -4.02 8.35 -19.78
N GLY A 27 -4.95 8.13 -18.85
CA GLY A 27 -5.65 6.86 -18.68
C GLY A 27 -4.79 5.78 -18.01
N GLU A 28 -3.50 6.01 -17.80
CA GLU A 28 -2.61 5.10 -17.09
C GLU A 28 -2.87 5.15 -15.57
N GLY A 29 -2.49 4.07 -14.87
CA GLY A 29 -2.68 4.02 -13.43
C GLY A 29 -1.87 2.93 -12.76
N PHE A 30 -1.92 2.88 -11.43
CA PHE A 30 -1.29 1.85 -10.65
C PHE A 30 -2.26 1.25 -9.63
N ILE A 31 -1.93 0.07 -9.13
CA ILE A 31 -2.74 -0.69 -8.18
C ILE A 31 -1.95 -0.73 -6.86
N VAL A 32 -2.62 -0.42 -5.75
CA VAL A 32 -2.04 -0.47 -4.39
C VAL A 32 -2.63 -1.66 -3.66
N ASP A 33 -1.79 -2.50 -3.07
CA ASP A 33 -2.13 -3.62 -2.20
C ASP A 33 -3.26 -4.52 -2.75
N PRO A 34 -3.06 -5.19 -3.88
CA PRO A 34 -4.05 -6.10 -4.45
C PRO A 34 -4.09 -7.42 -3.65
N GLY A 35 -4.76 -7.39 -2.49
CA GLY A 35 -4.74 -8.47 -1.52
C GLY A 35 -5.37 -9.77 -1.98
N GLU A 36 -6.45 -9.71 -2.75
CA GLU A 36 -7.16 -10.90 -3.24
C GLU A 36 -8.15 -10.53 -4.35
N ASN A 37 -8.84 -11.55 -4.91
CA ASN A 37 -9.94 -11.36 -5.85
C ASN A 37 -9.55 -10.59 -7.12
N GLU A 38 -8.57 -11.13 -7.84
CA GLU A 38 -8.04 -10.62 -9.10
C GLU A 38 -9.16 -10.24 -10.09
N LEU A 39 -10.22 -11.06 -10.19
CA LEU A 39 -11.34 -10.79 -11.11
C LEU A 39 -12.08 -9.51 -10.73
N LYS A 40 -12.36 -9.27 -9.45
CA LYS A 40 -12.99 -8.04 -8.97
C LYS A 40 -12.13 -6.82 -9.31
N ILE A 41 -10.83 -6.92 -9.08
CA ILE A 41 -9.88 -5.85 -9.39
C ILE A 41 -9.88 -5.57 -10.91
N SER A 42 -9.72 -6.60 -11.74
CA SER A 42 -9.67 -6.48 -13.21
C SER A 42 -10.96 -5.92 -13.81
N VAL A 43 -12.12 -6.32 -13.30
CA VAL A 43 -13.41 -5.75 -13.73
C VAL A 43 -13.47 -4.25 -13.41
N ASN A 44 -12.97 -3.82 -12.25
CA ASN A 44 -12.96 -2.40 -11.87
C ASN A 44 -11.89 -1.61 -12.64
N VAL A 45 -10.74 -2.17 -12.93
CA VAL A 45 -9.74 -1.61 -13.86
C VAL A 45 -10.40 -1.32 -15.21
N SER A 46 -11.15 -2.28 -15.76
CA SER A 46 -11.87 -2.12 -17.02
C SER A 46 -12.96 -1.05 -16.96
N LYS A 47 -13.76 -1.03 -15.86
CA LYS A 47 -14.80 -0.01 -15.65
C LYS A 47 -14.26 1.41 -15.50
N MET A 48 -13.04 1.53 -15.01
CA MET A 48 -12.32 2.81 -14.94
C MET A 48 -11.66 3.18 -16.28
N GLU A 49 -11.67 2.31 -17.28
CA GLU A 49 -10.86 2.47 -18.49
C GLU A 49 -9.40 2.79 -18.14
N MET A 50 -8.88 2.12 -17.10
CA MET A 50 -7.52 2.31 -16.61
C MET A 50 -6.57 1.34 -17.30
N LYS A 51 -5.40 1.83 -17.71
CA LYS A 51 -4.28 1.03 -18.17
C LYS A 51 -3.29 0.89 -17.02
N PRO A 52 -3.25 -0.24 -16.30
CA PRO A 52 -2.29 -0.45 -15.22
C PRO A 52 -0.85 -0.44 -15.76
N VAL A 53 0.07 0.25 -15.07
CA VAL A 53 1.50 0.28 -15.39
C VAL A 53 2.37 -0.27 -14.26
N ALA A 54 1.82 -0.38 -13.04
CA ALA A 54 2.53 -0.90 -11.88
C ALA A 54 1.58 -1.41 -10.80
N ILE A 55 2.12 -2.28 -9.93
CA ILE A 55 1.60 -2.59 -8.60
C ILE A 55 2.58 -2.00 -7.59
N ILE A 56 2.07 -1.32 -6.56
CA ILE A 56 2.86 -0.86 -5.42
C ILE A 56 2.33 -1.51 -4.14
N LEU A 57 3.24 -1.97 -3.29
CA LEU A 57 2.91 -2.66 -2.04
C LEU A 57 3.39 -1.85 -0.85
N THR A 58 2.50 -1.61 0.10
CA THR A 58 2.85 -0.96 1.37
C THR A 58 3.64 -1.91 2.26
N HIS A 59 3.31 -3.20 2.21
CA HIS A 59 4.03 -4.30 2.88
C HIS A 59 3.63 -5.64 2.27
N GLY A 60 4.20 -6.73 2.77
CA GLY A 60 4.11 -8.04 2.14
C GLY A 60 3.21 -9.06 2.82
N HIS A 61 2.31 -8.71 3.74
CA HIS A 61 1.37 -9.69 4.30
C HIS A 61 0.39 -10.20 3.25
N TYR A 62 -0.04 -11.46 3.43
CA TYR A 62 -0.81 -12.23 2.43
C TYR A 62 -2.05 -11.50 1.93
N ASP A 63 -2.75 -10.81 2.81
CA ASP A 63 -3.98 -10.10 2.51
C ASP A 63 -3.78 -8.79 1.72
N HIS A 64 -2.51 -8.36 1.53
CA HIS A 64 -2.11 -7.25 0.65
C HIS A 64 -1.52 -7.73 -0.68
N ILE A 65 -1.13 -9.00 -0.80
CA ILE A 65 -0.38 -9.51 -1.95
C ILE A 65 -1.07 -10.62 -2.73
N GLY A 66 -2.22 -11.14 -2.28
CA GLY A 66 -2.84 -12.35 -2.81
C GLY A 66 -3.17 -12.34 -4.30
N ALA A 67 -3.47 -11.18 -4.90
CA ALA A 67 -3.72 -11.07 -6.34
C ALA A 67 -2.50 -10.58 -7.15
N VAL A 68 -1.35 -10.32 -6.52
CA VAL A 68 -0.17 -9.73 -7.19
C VAL A 68 0.30 -10.56 -8.38
N ASN A 69 0.52 -11.86 -8.20
CA ASN A 69 1.05 -12.72 -9.26
C ASN A 69 0.11 -12.75 -10.48
N ALA A 70 -1.20 -12.90 -10.25
CA ALA A 70 -2.19 -12.95 -11.31
C ALA A 70 -2.31 -11.61 -12.07
N LEU A 71 -2.28 -10.49 -11.36
CA LEU A 71 -2.35 -9.16 -11.97
C LEU A 71 -1.05 -8.79 -12.69
N LYS A 72 0.11 -9.17 -12.12
CA LYS A 72 1.42 -9.00 -12.76
C LYS A 72 1.48 -9.73 -14.10
N GLU A 73 1.05 -10.99 -14.13
CA GLU A 73 0.98 -11.79 -15.36
C GLU A 73 -0.03 -11.21 -16.37
N ARG A 74 -1.25 -10.89 -15.91
CA ARG A 74 -2.34 -10.36 -16.77
C ARG A 74 -1.96 -9.08 -17.49
N TYR A 75 -1.31 -8.14 -16.79
CA TYR A 75 -1.03 -6.80 -17.33
C TYR A 75 0.42 -6.61 -17.78
N GLY A 76 1.32 -7.56 -17.49
CA GLY A 76 2.74 -7.45 -17.81
C GLY A 76 3.43 -6.27 -17.13
N ILE A 77 3.08 -6.01 -15.85
CA ILE A 77 3.49 -4.82 -15.10
C ILE A 77 4.45 -5.17 -13.97
N LYS A 78 5.25 -4.16 -13.55
CA LYS A 78 6.21 -4.30 -12.46
C LYS A 78 5.56 -4.17 -11.09
N VAL A 79 6.15 -4.85 -10.11
CA VAL A 79 5.80 -4.79 -8.69
C VAL A 79 6.88 -4.04 -7.93
N TYR A 80 6.47 -3.03 -7.17
CA TYR A 80 7.32 -2.17 -6.34
C TYR A 80 7.04 -2.46 -4.86
N VAL A 81 8.09 -2.59 -4.06
CA VAL A 81 7.97 -2.82 -2.61
C VAL A 81 9.21 -2.27 -1.90
N SER A 82 9.15 -2.11 -0.59
CA SER A 82 10.33 -1.79 0.23
C SER A 82 11.44 -2.84 0.08
N GLU A 83 12.70 -2.40 0.02
CA GLU A 83 13.86 -3.30 0.04
C GLU A 83 13.87 -4.20 1.30
N ALA A 84 13.39 -3.68 2.42
CA ALA A 84 13.32 -4.42 3.68
C ALA A 84 12.20 -5.49 3.72
N GLU A 85 11.27 -5.51 2.75
CA GLU A 85 10.25 -6.55 2.62
C GLU A 85 10.71 -7.77 1.79
N LYS A 86 11.90 -7.71 1.20
CA LYS A 86 12.36 -8.73 0.25
C LYS A 86 12.32 -10.15 0.81
N GLU A 87 12.73 -10.35 2.05
CA GLU A 87 12.69 -11.66 2.69
C GLU A 87 11.24 -12.07 3.02
N LEU A 88 10.45 -11.13 3.52
CA LEU A 88 9.08 -11.38 3.95
C LEU A 88 8.19 -11.84 2.78
N ILE A 89 8.23 -11.16 1.64
CA ILE A 89 7.42 -11.53 0.46
C ILE A 89 7.80 -12.89 -0.13
N GLY A 90 9.03 -13.35 0.10
CA GLY A 90 9.56 -14.65 -0.34
C GLY A 90 9.34 -15.80 0.65
N ASP A 91 8.82 -15.55 1.83
CA ASP A 91 8.62 -16.56 2.88
C ASP A 91 7.14 -16.66 3.31
N LYS A 92 6.54 -17.83 3.10
CA LYS A 92 5.12 -18.11 3.39
C LYS A 92 4.75 -17.99 4.87
N LYS A 93 5.71 -18.15 5.78
CA LYS A 93 5.48 -17.98 7.22
C LYS A 93 5.56 -16.51 7.61
N MET A 94 6.54 -15.79 7.09
CA MET A 94 6.72 -14.38 7.39
C MET A 94 5.61 -13.52 6.80
N ASN A 95 5.15 -13.84 5.58
CA ASN A 95 4.02 -13.16 4.96
C ASN A 95 2.65 -13.66 5.45
N LEU A 96 2.63 -14.59 6.39
CA LEU A 96 1.48 -15.18 7.05
C LEU A 96 0.61 -16.10 6.16
N SER A 97 0.89 -16.24 4.87
CA SER A 97 0.06 -17.06 3.97
C SER A 97 0.03 -18.54 4.33
N SER A 98 1.03 -19.06 5.06
CA SER A 98 1.07 -20.45 5.51
C SER A 98 0.00 -20.81 6.56
N TYR A 99 -0.64 -19.81 7.15
CA TYR A 99 -1.73 -20.01 8.12
C TYR A 99 -3.11 -20.07 7.45
N PHE A 100 -3.17 -19.91 6.13
CA PHE A 100 -4.39 -19.90 5.32
C PHE A 100 -4.33 -20.98 4.22
N ASP A 101 -5.45 -21.21 3.54
CA ASP A 101 -5.59 -22.34 2.59
C ASP A 101 -4.74 -22.18 1.30
N SER A 102 -4.20 -21.01 1.03
CA SER A 102 -3.44 -20.71 -0.20
C SER A 102 -2.05 -20.13 0.10
N PRO A 103 -1.12 -20.92 0.65
CA PRO A 103 0.25 -20.46 0.92
C PRO A 103 0.95 -19.98 -0.36
N MET A 104 1.45 -18.74 -0.35
CA MET A 104 2.02 -18.10 -1.53
C MET A 104 3.24 -17.27 -1.23
N THR A 105 4.00 -16.97 -2.28
CA THR A 105 5.08 -15.98 -2.30
C THR A 105 4.94 -15.13 -3.55
N ILE A 106 5.55 -13.97 -3.55
CA ILE A 106 5.64 -13.10 -4.72
C ILE A 106 7.08 -12.69 -4.98
N GLU A 107 7.34 -12.25 -6.21
CA GLU A 107 8.59 -11.61 -6.61
C GLU A 107 8.33 -10.17 -7.03
N ALA A 108 9.03 -9.24 -6.38
CA ALA A 108 9.02 -7.83 -6.76
C ALA A 108 10.13 -7.53 -7.78
N ASP A 109 9.88 -6.55 -8.64
CA ASP A 109 10.81 -6.13 -9.69
C ASP A 109 11.65 -4.93 -9.25
N GLU A 110 11.11 -4.09 -8.40
CA GLU A 110 11.74 -2.85 -7.94
C GLU A 110 11.68 -2.74 -6.41
N PHE A 111 12.84 -2.51 -5.82
CA PHE A 111 13.00 -2.39 -4.37
C PHE A 111 13.28 -0.94 -3.98
N LEU A 112 12.42 -0.37 -3.12
CA LEU A 112 12.46 1.03 -2.75
C LEU A 112 13.16 1.25 -1.41
N LYS A 113 13.84 2.40 -1.31
CA LYS A 113 14.50 2.89 -0.09
C LYS A 113 13.75 4.08 0.50
N ASP A 114 13.91 4.31 1.80
CA ASP A 114 13.33 5.46 2.50
C ASP A 114 13.65 6.79 1.81
N GLY A 115 12.63 7.59 1.56
CA GLY A 115 12.73 8.89 0.87
C GLY A 115 12.87 8.78 -0.65
N GLN A 116 12.85 7.58 -1.25
CA GLN A 116 12.97 7.43 -2.69
C GLN A 116 11.75 8.01 -3.41
N LYS A 117 12.01 8.87 -4.40
CA LYS A 117 10.98 9.41 -5.29
C LYS A 117 10.84 8.54 -6.52
N ILE A 118 9.61 8.24 -6.90
CA ILE A 118 9.27 7.51 -8.12
C ILE A 118 8.13 8.21 -8.84
N THR A 119 8.02 7.96 -10.14
CA THR A 119 6.91 8.47 -10.97
C THR A 119 6.24 7.30 -11.67
N LEU A 120 4.96 7.07 -11.40
CA LEU A 120 4.15 6.02 -12.03
C LEU A 120 2.91 6.64 -12.67
N ALA A 121 2.60 6.28 -13.90
CA ALA A 121 1.48 6.85 -14.65
C ALA A 121 1.50 8.40 -14.70
N GLY A 122 2.68 9.03 -14.69
CA GLY A 122 2.82 10.49 -14.61
C GLY A 122 2.47 11.11 -13.26
N ILE A 123 2.36 10.30 -12.20
CA ILE A 123 2.07 10.70 -10.82
C ILE A 123 3.34 10.56 -10.00
N ASN A 124 3.79 11.66 -9.41
CA ASN A 124 4.96 11.68 -8.52
C ASN A 124 4.59 11.22 -7.11
N MET A 125 5.42 10.39 -6.52
CA MET A 125 5.25 9.95 -5.14
C MET A 125 6.58 9.72 -4.44
N THR A 126 6.59 9.88 -3.13
CA THR A 126 7.73 9.57 -2.26
C THR A 126 7.39 8.34 -1.44
N PHE A 127 8.26 7.33 -1.48
CA PHE A 127 8.18 6.19 -0.57
C PHE A 127 8.76 6.58 0.79
N ILE A 128 8.00 6.39 1.86
CA ILE A 128 8.37 6.67 3.25
C ILE A 128 8.40 5.33 3.99
N ALA A 129 9.59 4.83 4.34
CA ALA A 129 9.68 3.61 5.15
C ALA A 129 9.10 3.88 6.54
N THR A 130 8.15 3.06 6.96
CA THR A 130 7.46 3.17 8.27
C THR A 130 7.46 1.81 8.98
N PRO A 131 8.66 1.31 9.38
CA PRO A 131 8.76 0.01 10.03
C PRO A 131 7.93 -0.04 11.32
N GLY A 132 7.49 -1.26 11.66
CA GLY A 132 6.82 -1.55 12.93
C GLY A 132 5.65 -2.52 12.82
N HIS A 133 4.79 -2.44 11.80
CA HIS A 133 3.84 -3.52 11.49
C HIS A 133 4.58 -4.70 10.86
N THR A 134 5.39 -4.43 9.84
CA THR A 134 6.45 -5.29 9.35
C THR A 134 7.78 -4.53 9.37
N PRO A 135 8.94 -5.21 9.24
CA PRO A 135 10.23 -4.54 9.16
C PRO A 135 10.37 -3.58 7.97
N GLY A 136 9.69 -3.87 6.87
CA GLY A 136 9.75 -3.09 5.64
C GLY A 136 8.46 -2.35 5.30
N SER A 137 7.50 -2.28 6.21
CA SER A 137 6.29 -1.46 6.00
C SER A 137 6.64 -0.05 5.52
N GLY A 138 5.86 0.46 4.59
CA GLY A 138 6.05 1.81 4.06
C GLY A 138 4.77 2.45 3.57
N CYS A 139 4.83 3.76 3.43
CA CYS A 139 3.75 4.58 2.91
C CYS A 139 4.15 5.21 1.58
N TYR A 140 3.18 5.49 0.73
CA TYR A 140 3.40 6.23 -0.52
C TYR A 140 2.70 7.59 -0.41
N TYR A 141 3.49 8.65 -0.41
CA TYR A 141 2.99 10.01 -0.31
C TYR A 141 2.98 10.68 -1.68
N LEU A 142 1.79 11.04 -2.16
CA LEU A 142 1.55 11.79 -3.38
C LEU A 142 1.49 13.28 -3.03
N GLU A 143 2.65 13.95 -3.06
CA GLU A 143 2.82 15.33 -2.58
C GLU A 143 1.89 16.31 -3.31
N ASP A 144 1.83 16.25 -4.65
CA ASP A 144 0.99 17.14 -5.47
C ASP A 144 -0.52 16.97 -5.22
N ASN A 145 -0.94 15.93 -4.53
CA ASN A 145 -2.34 15.57 -4.29
C ASN A 145 -2.71 15.55 -2.82
N GLU A 146 -1.73 15.69 -1.92
CA GLU A 146 -1.89 15.55 -0.45
C GLU A 146 -2.58 14.24 -0.08
N ILE A 147 -2.10 13.12 -0.68
CA ILE A 147 -2.64 11.77 -0.44
C ILE A 147 -1.52 10.87 0.08
N LEU A 148 -1.81 10.11 1.12
CA LEU A 148 -0.94 9.11 1.71
C LEU A 148 -1.62 7.73 1.66
N PHE A 149 -1.06 6.77 0.92
CA PHE A 149 -1.38 5.36 1.09
C PHE A 149 -0.55 4.85 2.25
N SER A 150 -1.19 4.60 3.40
CA SER A 150 -0.49 4.30 4.65
C SER A 150 -0.34 2.81 4.94
N GLY A 151 -0.99 1.94 4.16
CA GLY A 151 -1.03 0.52 4.47
C GLY A 151 -1.44 0.26 5.92
N ASP A 152 -0.72 -0.63 6.59
CA ASP A 152 -0.97 -0.98 7.98
C ASP A 152 -0.09 -0.20 8.97
N THR A 153 0.34 1.00 8.57
CA THR A 153 1.04 1.90 9.49
C THR A 153 0.05 2.74 10.29
N LEU A 154 -0.86 3.46 9.63
CA LEU A 154 -1.77 4.42 10.26
C LEU A 154 -3.19 4.20 9.75
N PHE A 155 -4.13 3.98 10.67
CA PHE A 155 -5.58 3.83 10.43
C PHE A 155 -6.33 4.99 11.06
N HIS A 156 -7.61 5.08 10.78
CA HIS A 156 -8.50 6.02 11.47
C HIS A 156 -8.60 5.68 12.97
N GLY A 157 -8.01 6.52 13.82
CA GLY A 157 -7.99 6.37 15.27
C GLY A 157 -7.20 5.16 15.80
N SER A 158 -6.40 4.50 14.94
CA SER A 158 -5.63 3.32 15.33
C SER A 158 -4.46 3.07 14.37
N ARG A 159 -3.76 1.95 14.55
CA ARG A 159 -2.61 1.53 13.76
C ARG A 159 -2.59 0.02 13.54
N GLY A 160 -1.73 -0.44 12.64
CA GLY A 160 -1.45 -1.84 12.44
C GLY A 160 -0.92 -2.51 13.71
N ARG A 161 -1.24 -3.79 13.88
CA ARG A 161 -0.76 -4.61 14.97
C ARG A 161 0.74 -4.88 14.82
N THR A 162 1.40 -5.20 15.92
CA THR A 162 2.87 -5.33 15.99
C THR A 162 3.33 -6.65 16.62
N ASP A 163 2.42 -7.60 16.79
CA ASP A 163 2.65 -8.90 17.44
C ASP A 163 2.95 -10.04 16.44
N PHE A 164 3.00 -9.74 15.15
CA PHE A 164 3.45 -10.67 14.12
C PHE A 164 4.99 -10.69 14.00
N PRO A 165 5.58 -11.73 13.35
CA PRO A 165 7.02 -11.82 13.16
C PRO A 165 7.61 -10.56 12.53
N GLY A 166 8.60 -9.97 13.19
CA GLY A 166 9.23 -8.72 12.74
C GLY A 166 8.51 -7.44 13.17
N GLY A 167 7.33 -7.55 13.82
CA GLY A 167 6.60 -6.39 14.33
C GLY A 167 7.27 -5.74 15.54
N SER A 168 7.10 -4.42 15.68
CA SER A 168 7.69 -3.62 16.76
C SER A 168 6.81 -2.42 17.11
N GLU A 169 6.25 -2.43 18.32
CA GLU A 169 5.42 -1.32 18.83
C GLU A 169 6.18 0.01 18.90
N SER A 170 7.43 -0.03 19.34
CA SER A 170 8.25 1.18 19.44
C SER A 170 8.57 1.78 18.07
N GLU A 171 8.79 0.94 17.05
CA GLU A 171 9.08 1.41 15.70
C GLU A 171 7.85 1.97 15.01
N ILE A 172 6.67 1.32 15.10
CA ILE A 172 5.46 1.85 14.48
C ILE A 172 5.08 3.20 15.09
N MET A 173 5.18 3.35 16.43
CA MET A 173 4.92 4.62 17.11
C MET A 173 5.89 5.72 16.68
N LYS A 174 7.17 5.38 16.52
CA LYS A 174 8.17 6.33 16.00
C LYS A 174 7.88 6.69 14.54
N SER A 175 7.55 5.71 13.70
CA SER A 175 7.19 5.90 12.29
C SER A 175 6.00 6.86 12.15
N ILE A 176 4.91 6.62 12.89
CA ILE A 176 3.73 7.48 12.87
C ILE A 176 4.09 8.92 13.32
N ARG A 177 4.68 9.06 14.51
CA ARG A 177 4.94 10.39 15.10
C ARG A 177 5.97 11.19 14.31
N GLU A 178 7.12 10.58 13.98
CA GLU A 178 8.28 11.32 13.47
C GLU A 178 8.27 11.44 11.94
N LYS A 179 7.71 10.45 11.22
CA LYS A 179 7.75 10.43 9.76
C LYS A 179 6.43 10.90 9.13
N LEU A 180 5.29 10.66 9.76
CA LEU A 180 3.99 11.04 9.22
C LEU A 180 3.46 12.31 9.89
N LEU A 181 3.08 12.25 11.17
CA LEU A 181 2.36 13.35 11.82
C LEU A 181 3.19 14.65 11.95
N LYS A 182 4.51 14.57 12.15
CA LYS A 182 5.38 15.75 12.19
C LYS A 182 5.78 16.30 10.83
N LYS A 183 5.68 15.52 9.77
CA LYS A 183 6.25 15.86 8.45
C LYS A 183 5.20 16.23 7.43
N LEU A 184 4.00 15.63 7.49
CA LEU A 184 2.97 15.80 6.48
C LEU A 184 1.97 16.88 6.87
N PRO A 185 1.39 17.61 5.90
CA PRO A 185 0.33 18.61 6.14
C PRO A 185 -0.90 17.97 6.79
N ASP A 186 -1.61 18.75 7.59
CA ASP A 186 -2.82 18.28 8.31
C ASP A 186 -3.94 17.83 7.35
N GLU A 187 -4.03 18.46 6.20
CA GLU A 187 -5.03 18.18 5.15
C GLU A 187 -4.74 16.89 4.38
N THR A 188 -3.54 16.31 4.53
CA THR A 188 -3.18 15.07 3.83
C THR A 188 -4.19 13.98 4.11
N ALA A 189 -4.89 13.51 3.08
CA ALA A 189 -5.81 12.40 3.15
C ALA A 189 -5.02 11.10 3.35
N VAL A 190 -5.37 10.32 4.37
CA VAL A 190 -4.78 9.02 4.69
C VAL A 190 -5.71 7.93 4.17
N LEU A 191 -5.19 7.11 3.28
CA LEU A 191 -5.85 5.95 2.67
C LEU A 191 -5.20 4.68 3.22
N PRO A 192 -5.78 4.05 4.27
CA PRO A 192 -5.16 2.95 4.99
C PRO A 192 -5.38 1.60 4.31
N GLY A 193 -4.61 0.58 4.74
CA GLY A 193 -4.81 -0.81 4.33
C GLY A 193 -6.13 -1.41 4.82
N HIS A 194 -6.65 -0.93 5.94
CA HIS A 194 -7.93 -1.36 6.51
C HIS A 194 -8.72 -0.17 7.07
N ASN A 195 -10.02 -0.38 7.25
CA ASN A 195 -10.98 0.60 7.78
C ASN A 195 -11.18 1.83 6.87
N ASP A 196 -11.76 2.88 7.43
CA ASP A 196 -12.10 4.11 6.71
C ASP A 196 -10.87 5.02 6.56
N SER A 197 -10.93 5.90 5.57
CA SER A 197 -9.95 6.98 5.38
C SER A 197 -10.03 8.02 6.50
N THR A 198 -8.92 8.73 6.70
CA THR A 198 -8.80 9.81 7.68
C THR A 198 -7.91 10.93 7.14
N THR A 199 -7.43 11.85 7.97
CA THR A 199 -6.43 12.86 7.63
C THR A 199 -5.31 12.90 8.67
N ILE A 200 -4.14 13.38 8.28
CA ILE A 200 -3.01 13.56 9.20
C ILE A 200 -3.42 14.44 10.39
N GLY A 201 -4.16 15.53 10.16
CA GLY A 201 -4.64 16.42 11.22
C GLY A 201 -5.58 15.73 12.21
N THR A 202 -6.49 14.88 11.72
CA THR A 202 -7.37 14.08 12.59
C THR A 202 -6.57 13.13 13.47
N GLU A 203 -5.57 12.47 12.91
CA GLU A 203 -4.80 11.45 13.65
C GLU A 203 -3.86 12.06 14.71
N LYS A 204 -3.44 13.31 14.58
CA LYS A 204 -2.62 14.00 15.60
C LYS A 204 -3.24 14.02 17.01
N VAL A 205 -4.57 13.84 17.10
CA VAL A 205 -5.29 13.83 18.39
C VAL A 205 -5.05 12.54 19.17
N TYR A 206 -4.67 11.45 18.49
CA TYR A 206 -4.53 10.11 19.09
C TYR A 206 -3.08 9.75 19.43
N TYR A 207 -2.10 10.48 18.94
CA TYR A 207 -0.66 10.18 19.04
C TYR A 207 0.14 11.32 19.66
#